data_cab8d6dbccdb925e17ad5cd905c7325e
#
_entry.id   cab8d6dbccdb925e17ad5cd905c7325e
#
_cell.length_a   1.000
_cell.length_b   1.000
_cell.length_c   1.000
_cell.angle_alpha   90.00
_cell.angle_beta   90.00
_cell.angle_gamma   90.00
#
_symmetry.space_group_name_H-M   'P 1'
#
loop_
_entity.id
_entity.type
_entity.pdbx_description
1 polymer ?
#
loop_
_entity_poly.entity_id
_entity_poly.type
_entity_poly.pdbx_seq_one_letter_code
_entity_poly.pdbx_strand_id
1 'polypeptide(L)'
;HMERIIHFDIEHLDEMGDLCQKTLIVELMGKHSNIIFCNSDGKIIDSIKHISSMMSSLREVLPGRDYCIPATQDDRLNPLEVTEEAFMDMVMKKPTSITKALYSSFTGLSPLLASEICHRSSIDGDMPVDSLDDDGKKHLFNNLTWIAEDVKNHTYRPNIIFRGKEPIDFSCIELTQFSDYDAKNFDSISQVLEEYYASKNVYTRIRQKSVDLRKIVSTALDRNRKKYQLQEKQLKDTEKRDKYKVYGELIHTYGYGLEEGAKKLEALNYYTNEMITIPLDSQLDAKGNAQKYFDRYNKLKRTYEALTKLTEET
;
A
#
# COMPACT_ATOMS: atom_id res chain seq x y z
N HIS A 1 -2.72 -22.48 26.47
CA HIS A 1 -2.22 -21.21 25.93
C HIS A 1 -2.49 -21.13 24.44
N MET A 2 -3.09 -20.06 23.99
CA MET A 2 -3.30 -19.82 22.54
C MET A 2 -2.06 -19.14 21.91
N GLU A 3 -0.87 -19.69 22.20
CA GLU A 3 0.38 -19.20 21.64
C GLU A 3 0.72 -19.92 20.34
N ARG A 4 1.47 -19.26 19.46
CA ARG A 4 1.89 -19.83 18.17
C ARG A 4 3.25 -20.52 18.33
N ILE A 5 3.27 -21.59 19.11
CA ILE A 5 4.44 -22.44 19.36
C ILE A 5 4.07 -23.85 18.94
N ILE A 6 4.92 -24.48 18.14
CA ILE A 6 4.74 -25.85 17.64
C ILE A 6 5.91 -26.68 18.17
N HIS A 7 5.61 -27.79 18.81
CA HIS A 7 6.59 -28.77 19.28
C HIS A 7 6.53 -29.98 18.36
N PHE A 8 7.69 -30.40 17.88
CA PHE A 8 7.88 -31.65 17.17
C PHE A 8 8.74 -32.55 18.05
N ASP A 9 8.14 -33.57 18.64
CA ASP A 9 8.85 -34.57 19.41
C ASP A 9 9.41 -35.62 18.46
N ILE A 10 10.71 -35.82 18.52
CA ILE A 10 11.48 -36.67 17.61
C ILE A 10 12.12 -37.78 18.40
N GLU A 11 11.73 -39.02 18.11
CA GLU A 11 12.38 -40.22 18.65
C GLU A 11 13.49 -40.66 17.70
N HIS A 12 14.66 -40.94 18.26
CA HIS A 12 15.80 -41.43 17.49
C HIS A 12 16.64 -42.38 18.36
N LEU A 13 17.46 -43.20 17.74
CA LEU A 13 18.46 -43.99 18.43
C LEU A 13 19.74 -43.18 18.60
N ASP A 14 20.32 -43.22 19.79
CA ASP A 14 21.65 -42.62 20.02
C ASP A 14 22.79 -43.47 19.46
N GLU A 15 24.02 -43.05 19.68
CA GLU A 15 25.24 -43.76 19.19
C GLU A 15 25.40 -45.15 19.82
N MET A 16 24.77 -45.42 20.96
CA MET A 16 24.77 -46.72 21.64
C MET A 16 23.59 -47.60 21.26
N GLY A 17 22.63 -47.06 20.47
CA GLY A 17 21.45 -47.77 20.06
C GLY A 17 20.27 -47.64 21.04
N ASP A 18 20.40 -46.76 22.04
CA ASP A 18 19.30 -46.49 22.99
C ASP A 18 18.32 -45.46 22.43
N LEU A 19 17.01 -45.67 22.72
CA LEU A 19 15.96 -44.77 22.28
C LEU A 19 16.04 -43.44 23.04
N CYS A 20 16.27 -42.37 22.30
CA CYS A 20 16.33 -41.01 22.82
C CYS A 20 15.23 -40.15 22.20
N GLN A 21 14.76 -39.17 22.98
CA GLN A 21 13.79 -38.17 22.52
C GLN A 21 14.44 -36.79 22.47
N LYS A 22 14.15 -36.04 21.42
CA LYS A 22 14.50 -34.63 21.27
C LYS A 22 13.30 -33.85 20.79
N THR A 23 13.24 -32.56 21.10
CA THR A 23 12.12 -31.70 20.71
C THR A 23 12.62 -30.54 19.85
N LEU A 24 12.06 -30.42 18.66
CA LEU A 24 12.23 -29.24 17.81
C LEU A 24 11.07 -28.27 18.08
N ILE A 25 11.37 -27.10 18.59
CA ILE A 25 10.39 -26.08 18.97
C ILE A 25 10.42 -24.95 17.95
N VAL A 26 9.27 -24.66 17.34
CA VAL A 26 9.11 -23.57 16.37
C VAL A 26 8.22 -22.50 16.98
N GLU A 27 8.79 -21.34 17.23
CA GLU A 27 8.10 -20.16 17.77
C GLU A 27 7.77 -19.18 16.64
N LEU A 28 6.49 -18.88 16.44
CA LEU A 28 5.99 -18.01 15.38
C LEU A 28 5.52 -16.66 15.95
N MET A 29 6.47 -15.81 16.33
CA MET A 29 6.22 -14.52 17.01
C MET A 29 6.73 -13.31 16.21
N GLY A 30 6.52 -13.29 14.89
CA GLY A 30 6.96 -12.21 14.03
C GLY A 30 8.48 -12.01 14.09
N LYS A 31 8.96 -10.82 14.45
CA LYS A 31 10.40 -10.53 14.57
C LYS A 31 11.13 -11.36 15.65
N HIS A 32 10.39 -11.90 16.60
CA HIS A 32 10.90 -12.74 17.69
C HIS A 32 10.78 -14.24 17.40
N SER A 33 10.36 -14.62 16.18
CA SER A 33 10.31 -16.02 15.77
C SER A 33 11.68 -16.68 15.89
N ASN A 34 11.69 -17.95 16.35
CA ASN A 34 12.90 -18.74 16.54
C ASN A 34 12.61 -20.23 16.25
N ILE A 35 13.64 -21.00 15.98
CA ILE A 35 13.58 -22.47 15.99
C ILE A 35 14.63 -22.92 17.01
N ILE A 36 14.21 -23.74 17.96
CA ILE A 36 15.01 -24.15 19.10
C ILE A 36 14.99 -25.67 19.14
N PHE A 37 16.15 -26.28 19.34
CA PHE A 37 16.30 -27.72 19.45
C PHE A 37 16.69 -28.08 20.86
N CYS A 38 15.90 -28.95 21.49
CA CYS A 38 16.09 -29.33 22.91
C CYS A 38 16.34 -30.84 23.04
N ASN A 39 17.05 -31.24 24.11
CA ASN A 39 17.14 -32.63 24.51
C ASN A 39 15.90 -33.09 25.30
N SER A 40 15.89 -34.36 25.75
CA SER A 40 14.81 -34.94 26.55
C SER A 40 14.55 -34.21 27.87
N ASP A 41 15.55 -33.56 28.43
CA ASP A 41 15.44 -32.83 29.71
C ASP A 41 14.96 -31.38 29.53
N GLY A 42 14.61 -30.97 28.28
CA GLY A 42 14.19 -29.63 27.95
C GLY A 42 15.33 -28.60 27.88
N LYS A 43 16.61 -29.06 27.87
CA LYS A 43 17.76 -28.18 27.70
C LYS A 43 18.00 -27.89 26.23
N ILE A 44 18.26 -26.63 25.92
CA ILE A 44 18.56 -26.17 24.58
C ILE A 44 19.89 -26.76 24.11
N ILE A 45 19.86 -27.50 23.01
CA ILE A 45 21.03 -27.97 22.30
C ILE A 45 21.55 -26.85 21.40
N ASP A 46 20.63 -26.25 20.60
CA ASP A 46 20.95 -25.14 19.73
C ASP A 46 19.67 -24.37 19.31
N SER A 47 19.86 -23.20 18.68
CA SER A 47 18.76 -22.39 18.15
C SER A 47 19.23 -21.53 16.99
N ILE A 48 18.30 -21.16 16.07
CA ILE A 48 18.62 -20.27 14.94
C ILE A 48 19.04 -18.88 15.43
N LYS A 49 18.37 -18.37 16.49
CA LYS A 49 18.72 -17.09 17.12
C LYS A 49 19.15 -17.32 18.55
N HIS A 50 20.40 -17.05 18.83
CA HIS A 50 20.92 -17.02 20.19
C HIS A 50 20.52 -15.71 20.86
N ILE A 51 19.85 -15.79 22.01
CA ILE A 51 19.37 -14.63 22.76
C ILE A 51 20.04 -14.67 24.15
N SER A 52 20.92 -13.71 24.38
CA SER A 52 21.59 -13.56 25.71
C SER A 52 20.77 -12.62 26.60
N SER A 53 21.13 -12.62 27.91
CA SER A 53 20.57 -11.68 28.90
C SER A 53 20.79 -10.20 28.54
N MET A 54 21.81 -9.89 27.76
CA MET A 54 22.05 -8.53 27.24
C MET A 54 21.04 -8.13 26.10
N MET A 55 20.50 -9.10 25.37
CA MET A 55 19.57 -8.88 24.28
C MET A 55 18.10 -8.92 24.72
N SER A 56 17.80 -9.66 25.79
CA SER A 56 16.45 -9.81 26.31
C SER A 56 16.50 -9.96 27.83
N SER A 57 15.70 -9.15 28.53
CA SER A 57 15.49 -9.26 29.98
C SER A 57 14.47 -10.36 30.33
N LEU A 58 13.73 -10.89 29.33
CA LEU A 58 12.64 -11.84 29.58
C LEU A 58 13.12 -13.28 29.65
N ARG A 59 14.06 -13.69 28.81
CA ARG A 59 14.63 -15.04 28.79
C ARG A 59 15.91 -15.10 27.96
N GLU A 60 16.74 -16.09 28.29
CA GLU A 60 17.88 -16.47 27.46
C GLU A 60 17.51 -17.67 26.56
N VAL A 61 18.03 -17.67 25.33
CA VAL A 61 17.96 -18.81 24.42
C VAL A 61 19.38 -19.09 23.94
N LEU A 62 20.07 -19.89 24.72
CA LEU A 62 21.49 -20.27 24.52
C LEU A 62 21.66 -21.77 24.76
N PRO A 63 22.62 -22.44 24.10
CA PRO A 63 22.97 -23.84 24.39
C PRO A 63 23.23 -24.08 25.87
N GLY A 64 22.69 -25.19 26.38
CA GLY A 64 22.81 -25.60 27.79
C GLY A 64 21.83 -24.94 28.77
N ARG A 65 21.05 -23.93 28.33
CA ARG A 65 19.97 -23.32 29.13
C ARG A 65 18.70 -24.14 29.03
N ASP A 66 17.86 -24.04 30.04
CA ASP A 66 16.52 -24.67 30.02
C ASP A 66 15.60 -23.86 29.09
N TYR A 67 14.86 -24.58 28.25
CA TYR A 67 13.84 -23.93 27.45
C TYR A 67 12.69 -23.46 28.34
N CYS A 68 12.30 -22.22 28.20
CA CYS A 68 11.08 -21.68 28.77
C CYS A 68 10.24 -21.01 27.70
N ILE A 69 8.92 -21.21 27.75
CA ILE A 69 7.98 -20.51 26.92
C ILE A 69 8.12 -19.01 27.21
N PRO A 70 8.25 -18.15 26.20
CA PRO A 70 8.32 -16.72 26.44
C PRO A 70 7.06 -16.27 27.18
N ALA A 71 7.25 -15.64 28.33
CA ALA A 71 6.18 -14.93 29.02
C ALA A 71 5.73 -13.77 28.09
N THR A 72 4.77 -14.06 27.22
CA THR A 72 4.16 -13.06 26.37
C THR A 72 3.17 -12.30 27.18
N GLN A 73 3.60 -11.18 27.73
CA GLN A 73 2.78 -10.19 28.42
C GLN A 73 2.00 -10.79 29.61
N ASP A 74 2.60 -10.76 30.78
CA ASP A 74 2.00 -11.17 32.07
C ASP A 74 0.66 -10.44 32.38
N ASP A 75 0.34 -9.39 31.59
CA ASP A 75 -0.86 -8.56 31.75
C ASP A 75 -2.07 -9.05 30.91
N ARG A 76 -1.95 -10.15 30.15
CA ARG A 76 -3.04 -10.66 29.32
C ARG A 76 -3.73 -11.87 29.94
N LEU A 77 -5.06 -11.84 29.87
CA LEU A 77 -5.91 -12.92 30.32
C LEU A 77 -5.87 -14.11 29.33
N ASN A 78 -5.99 -15.32 29.90
CA ASN A 78 -6.26 -16.52 29.09
C ASN A 78 -7.79 -16.56 28.76
N PRO A 79 -8.20 -16.48 27.50
CA PRO A 79 -9.61 -16.49 27.14
C PRO A 79 -10.32 -17.81 27.50
N LEU A 80 -9.54 -18.91 27.67
CA LEU A 80 -10.09 -20.22 28.02
C LEU A 80 -10.43 -20.38 29.51
N GLU A 81 -9.92 -19.49 30.38
CA GLU A 81 -10.04 -19.61 31.84
C GLU A 81 -10.57 -18.33 32.50
N VAL A 82 -10.92 -17.32 31.70
CA VAL A 82 -11.34 -16.03 32.22
C VAL A 82 -12.66 -16.13 32.97
N THR A 83 -12.73 -15.53 34.15
CA THR A 83 -13.97 -15.39 34.92
C THR A 83 -14.69 -14.09 34.51
N GLU A 84 -16.03 -14.05 34.74
CA GLU A 84 -16.82 -12.83 34.48
C GLU A 84 -16.29 -11.63 35.28
N GLU A 85 -15.88 -11.85 36.52
CA GLU A 85 -15.32 -10.80 37.39
C GLU A 85 -14.03 -10.22 36.79
N ALA A 86 -13.08 -11.07 36.37
CA ALA A 86 -11.84 -10.63 35.74
C ALA A 86 -12.09 -9.92 34.40
N PHE A 87 -13.10 -10.37 33.64
CA PHE A 87 -13.52 -9.72 32.41
C PHE A 87 -14.04 -8.30 32.68
N MET A 88 -14.93 -8.13 33.64
CA MET A 88 -15.49 -6.84 34.00
C MET A 88 -14.43 -5.87 34.54
N ASP A 89 -13.47 -6.36 35.33
CA ASP A 89 -12.45 -5.53 35.94
C ASP A 89 -11.30 -5.14 35.01
N MET A 90 -10.83 -6.06 34.16
CA MET A 90 -9.63 -5.85 33.35
C MET A 90 -9.92 -5.47 31.90
N VAL A 91 -11.08 -5.87 31.35
CA VAL A 91 -11.43 -5.62 29.94
C VAL A 91 -12.40 -4.47 29.83
N MET A 92 -13.49 -4.48 30.61
CA MET A 92 -14.58 -3.53 30.51
C MET A 92 -14.30 -2.18 31.20
N LYS A 93 -13.14 -1.98 31.78
CA LYS A 93 -12.65 -0.68 32.31
C LYS A 93 -11.62 0.01 31.41
N LYS A 94 -11.26 -0.58 30.26
CA LYS A 94 -10.27 0.02 29.35
C LYS A 94 -10.88 1.21 28.59
N PRO A 95 -10.21 2.39 28.59
CA PRO A 95 -10.70 3.57 27.87
C PRO A 95 -10.38 3.45 26.35
N THR A 96 -11.05 2.53 25.67
CA THR A 96 -10.82 2.26 24.25
C THR A 96 -12.07 1.65 23.60
N SER A 97 -12.04 1.38 22.29
CA SER A 97 -13.13 0.68 21.62
C SER A 97 -13.25 -0.78 22.10
N ILE A 98 -14.46 -1.32 22.03
CA ILE A 98 -14.78 -2.67 22.53
C ILE A 98 -13.90 -3.74 21.86
N THR A 99 -13.82 -3.70 20.52
CA THR A 99 -12.93 -4.64 19.77
C THR A 99 -11.50 -4.55 20.26
N LYS A 100 -10.97 -3.33 20.46
CA LYS A 100 -9.59 -3.14 20.93
C LYS A 100 -9.40 -3.59 22.37
N ALA A 101 -10.37 -3.33 23.25
CA ALA A 101 -10.34 -3.84 24.62
C ALA A 101 -10.23 -5.35 24.66
N LEU A 102 -11.01 -6.06 23.82
CA LEU A 102 -10.97 -7.52 23.69
C LEU A 102 -9.59 -8.01 23.25
N TYR A 103 -9.16 -7.69 22.02
CA TYR A 103 -7.92 -8.30 21.49
C TYR A 103 -6.65 -7.83 22.22
N SER A 104 -6.67 -6.71 22.93
CA SER A 104 -5.54 -6.25 23.73
C SER A 104 -5.49 -6.86 25.14
N SER A 105 -6.60 -7.39 25.64
CA SER A 105 -6.69 -7.98 26.99
C SER A 105 -6.46 -9.48 27.01
N PHE A 106 -6.62 -10.15 25.89
CA PHE A 106 -6.53 -11.61 25.82
C PHE A 106 -5.34 -12.09 25.01
N THR A 107 -4.73 -13.16 25.48
CA THR A 107 -3.71 -13.88 24.72
C THR A 107 -4.35 -14.67 23.59
N GLY A 108 -3.80 -14.58 22.38
CA GLY A 108 -4.26 -15.35 21.22
C GLY A 108 -5.56 -14.87 20.58
N LEU A 109 -6.20 -13.83 21.11
CA LEU A 109 -7.39 -13.25 20.48
C LEU A 109 -6.98 -12.24 19.40
N SER A 110 -7.31 -12.52 18.15
CA SER A 110 -7.03 -11.63 17.03
C SER A 110 -8.08 -10.51 16.92
N PRO A 111 -7.78 -9.38 16.25
CA PRO A 111 -8.79 -8.35 15.96
C PRO A 111 -9.99 -8.90 15.19
N LEU A 112 -9.77 -9.85 14.27
CA LEU A 112 -10.82 -10.51 13.51
C LEU A 112 -11.80 -11.26 14.43
N LEU A 113 -11.26 -12.04 15.39
CA LEU A 113 -12.08 -12.79 16.32
C LEU A 113 -12.76 -11.89 17.35
N ALA A 114 -12.11 -10.82 17.78
CA ALA A 114 -12.73 -9.81 18.64
C ALA A 114 -13.91 -9.12 17.94
N SER A 115 -13.77 -8.82 16.65
CA SER A 115 -14.85 -8.28 15.82
C SER A 115 -16.01 -9.28 15.67
N GLU A 116 -15.71 -10.57 15.50
CA GLU A 116 -16.71 -11.66 15.46
C GLU A 116 -17.50 -11.76 16.76
N ILE A 117 -16.84 -11.64 17.92
CA ILE A 117 -17.48 -11.64 19.23
C ILE A 117 -18.45 -10.45 19.35
N CYS A 118 -18.04 -9.26 18.95
CA CYS A 118 -18.89 -8.07 18.92
C CYS A 118 -20.11 -8.29 18.00
N HIS A 119 -19.89 -8.83 16.78
CA HIS A 119 -20.94 -9.11 15.82
C HIS A 119 -21.97 -10.10 16.37
N ARG A 120 -21.53 -11.23 16.94
CA ARG A 120 -22.43 -12.23 17.57
C ARG A 120 -23.20 -11.65 18.75
N SER A 121 -22.64 -10.65 19.41
CA SER A 121 -23.30 -9.93 20.49
C SER A 121 -24.23 -8.82 19.99
N SER A 122 -24.33 -8.60 18.68
CA SER A 122 -25.07 -7.46 18.07
C SER A 122 -24.61 -6.10 18.59
N ILE A 123 -23.30 -5.98 18.88
CA ILE A 123 -22.67 -4.77 19.43
C ILE A 123 -21.72 -4.20 18.37
N ASP A 124 -21.76 -2.89 18.18
CA ASP A 124 -20.76 -2.19 17.36
C ASP A 124 -19.43 -2.15 18.11
N GLY A 125 -18.43 -2.90 17.60
CA GLY A 125 -17.12 -3.02 18.21
C GLY A 125 -16.26 -1.76 18.19
N ASP A 126 -16.61 -0.76 17.38
CA ASP A 126 -15.91 0.53 17.31
C ASP A 126 -16.38 1.50 18.41
N MET A 127 -17.51 1.21 19.06
CA MET A 127 -17.99 2.00 20.20
C MET A 127 -17.04 1.93 21.40
N PRO A 128 -16.96 2.98 22.22
CA PRO A 128 -16.20 2.96 23.48
C PRO A 128 -16.79 1.94 24.46
N VAL A 129 -15.94 1.30 25.24
CA VAL A 129 -16.37 0.35 26.28
C VAL A 129 -17.36 0.97 27.28
N ASP A 130 -17.17 2.23 27.63
CA ASP A 130 -18.03 2.97 28.59
C ASP A 130 -19.45 3.18 28.09
N SER A 131 -19.72 2.99 26.80
CA SER A 131 -21.07 3.11 26.23
C SER A 131 -21.92 1.86 26.41
N LEU A 132 -21.34 0.74 26.87
CA LEU A 132 -22.06 -0.49 27.13
C LEU A 132 -22.73 -0.46 28.51
N ASP A 133 -23.99 -0.86 28.53
CA ASP A 133 -24.70 -1.20 29.77
C ASP A 133 -24.23 -2.57 30.33
N ASP A 134 -24.66 -2.91 31.50
CA ASP A 134 -24.25 -4.13 32.18
C ASP A 134 -24.77 -5.40 31.47
N ASP A 135 -25.92 -5.32 30.80
CA ASP A 135 -26.47 -6.45 30.02
C ASP A 135 -25.65 -6.66 28.74
N GLY A 136 -25.25 -5.59 28.05
CA GLY A 136 -24.34 -5.66 26.89
C GLY A 136 -22.97 -6.25 27.23
N LYS A 137 -22.40 -5.88 28.38
CA LYS A 137 -21.13 -6.43 28.87
C LYS A 137 -21.24 -7.94 29.15
N LYS A 138 -22.32 -8.38 29.79
CA LYS A 138 -22.58 -9.80 30.04
C LYS A 138 -22.81 -10.57 28.76
N HIS A 139 -23.54 -9.99 27.80
CA HIS A 139 -23.77 -10.64 26.51
C HIS A 139 -22.47 -10.81 25.74
N LEU A 140 -21.58 -9.83 25.79
CA LEU A 140 -20.25 -9.91 25.20
C LEU A 140 -19.39 -11.00 25.86
N PHE A 141 -19.42 -11.09 27.20
CA PHE A 141 -18.72 -12.16 27.94
C PHE A 141 -19.25 -13.55 27.59
N ASN A 142 -20.55 -13.74 27.49
CA ASN A 142 -21.15 -15.01 27.11
C ASN A 142 -20.70 -15.46 25.71
N ASN A 143 -20.67 -14.56 24.72
CA ASN A 143 -20.20 -14.87 23.37
C ASN A 143 -18.70 -15.21 23.34
N LEU A 144 -17.87 -14.53 24.15
CA LEU A 144 -16.46 -14.90 24.33
C LEU A 144 -16.35 -16.32 24.91
N THR A 145 -17.15 -16.63 25.94
CA THR A 145 -17.12 -17.94 26.60
C THR A 145 -17.55 -19.06 25.67
N TRP A 146 -18.58 -18.86 24.85
CA TRP A 146 -19.01 -19.88 23.86
C TRP A 146 -17.91 -20.18 22.85
N ILE A 147 -17.22 -19.16 22.35
CA ILE A 147 -16.07 -19.37 21.45
C ILE A 147 -14.93 -20.09 22.19
N ALA A 148 -14.69 -19.76 23.45
CA ALA A 148 -13.69 -20.45 24.27
C ALA A 148 -14.04 -21.92 24.49
N GLU A 149 -15.33 -22.23 24.68
CA GLU A 149 -15.84 -23.63 24.78
C GLU A 149 -15.67 -24.39 23.49
N ASP A 150 -15.97 -23.80 22.32
CA ASP A 150 -15.72 -24.41 21.03
C ASP A 150 -14.25 -24.80 20.86
N VAL A 151 -13.34 -23.92 21.29
CA VAL A 151 -11.88 -24.19 21.26
C VAL A 151 -11.51 -25.33 22.21
N LYS A 152 -12.04 -25.34 23.44
CA LYS A 152 -11.79 -26.41 24.44
C LYS A 152 -12.29 -27.77 23.96
N ASN A 153 -13.44 -27.78 23.30
CA ASN A 153 -14.09 -28.99 22.82
C ASN A 153 -13.58 -29.42 21.43
N HIS A 154 -12.61 -28.68 20.86
CA HIS A 154 -12.11 -28.89 19.49
C HIS A 154 -13.21 -28.85 18.42
N THR A 155 -14.24 -28.05 18.65
CA THR A 155 -15.37 -27.87 17.71
C THR A 155 -15.01 -26.78 16.72
N TYR A 156 -14.22 -27.14 15.69
CA TYR A 156 -13.75 -26.18 14.69
C TYR A 156 -14.61 -26.24 13.43
N ARG A 157 -14.76 -25.06 12.78
CA ARG A 157 -15.38 -24.91 11.47
C ARG A 157 -14.45 -24.08 10.57
N PRO A 158 -13.35 -24.69 10.07
CA PRO A 158 -12.37 -23.98 9.26
C PRO A 158 -13.01 -23.43 8.00
N ASN A 159 -12.83 -22.15 7.74
CA ASN A 159 -13.47 -21.47 6.62
C ASN A 159 -12.60 -20.37 6.03
N ILE A 160 -12.84 -20.06 4.75
CA ILE A 160 -12.29 -18.89 4.04
C ILE A 160 -13.45 -18.02 3.57
N ILE A 161 -13.33 -16.74 3.77
CA ILE A 161 -14.27 -15.73 3.29
C ILE A 161 -13.75 -15.15 1.97
N PHE A 162 -14.62 -15.11 0.96
CA PHE A 162 -14.31 -14.64 -0.38
C PHE A 162 -15.15 -13.41 -0.74
N ARG A 163 -14.51 -12.42 -1.36
CA ARG A 163 -15.18 -11.35 -2.08
C ARG A 163 -15.10 -11.64 -3.57
N GLY A 164 -16.15 -12.25 -4.11
CA GLY A 164 -16.13 -12.85 -5.43
C GLY A 164 -15.13 -14.02 -5.48
N LYS A 165 -14.00 -13.84 -6.18
CA LYS A 165 -12.94 -14.86 -6.26
C LYS A 165 -11.72 -14.56 -5.38
N GLU A 166 -11.67 -13.40 -4.74
CA GLU A 166 -10.54 -12.97 -3.91
C GLU A 166 -10.74 -13.43 -2.46
N PRO A 167 -9.83 -14.23 -1.88
CA PRO A 167 -9.90 -14.58 -0.46
C PRO A 167 -9.51 -13.35 0.38
N ILE A 168 -10.41 -12.93 1.28
CA ILE A 168 -10.22 -11.75 2.13
C ILE A 168 -9.74 -12.12 3.52
N ASP A 169 -10.31 -13.15 4.11
CA ASP A 169 -9.96 -13.61 5.46
C ASP A 169 -10.22 -15.11 5.66
N PHE A 170 -9.71 -15.66 6.75
CA PHE A 170 -9.93 -17.06 7.12
C PHE A 170 -9.92 -17.25 8.64
N SER A 171 -10.54 -18.34 9.10
CA SER A 171 -10.57 -18.69 10.53
C SER A 171 -10.75 -20.20 10.71
N CYS A 172 -10.35 -20.70 11.90
CA CYS A 172 -10.75 -22.05 12.37
C CYS A 172 -12.15 -22.06 13.01
N ILE A 173 -12.73 -20.90 13.26
CA ILE A 173 -14.07 -20.72 13.81
C ILE A 173 -14.92 -20.05 12.73
N GLU A 174 -16.19 -20.38 12.68
CA GLU A 174 -17.15 -19.79 11.74
C GLU A 174 -17.22 -18.26 11.92
N LEU A 175 -17.05 -17.51 10.82
CA LEU A 175 -17.11 -16.06 10.80
C LEU A 175 -18.47 -15.60 10.30
N THR A 176 -19.39 -15.26 11.22
CA THR A 176 -20.75 -14.81 10.90
C THR A 176 -20.85 -13.33 10.54
N GLN A 177 -19.86 -12.53 10.91
CA GLN A 177 -19.77 -11.10 10.57
C GLN A 177 -19.68 -10.82 9.08
N PHE A 178 -19.39 -11.82 8.27
CA PHE A 178 -19.24 -11.69 6.81
C PHE A 178 -20.44 -12.27 6.05
N SER A 179 -21.65 -12.12 6.58
CA SER A 179 -22.88 -12.66 5.97
C SER A 179 -23.11 -12.23 4.50
N ASP A 180 -22.58 -11.08 4.10
CA ASP A 180 -22.69 -10.54 2.74
C ASP A 180 -21.63 -11.10 1.76
N TYR A 181 -20.75 -12.00 2.22
CA TYR A 181 -19.66 -12.57 1.47
C TYR A 181 -19.80 -14.10 1.34
N ASP A 182 -19.18 -14.66 0.31
CA ASP A 182 -19.16 -16.11 0.13
C ASP A 182 -18.22 -16.77 1.15
N ALA A 183 -18.71 -17.72 1.92
CA ALA A 183 -17.91 -18.53 2.83
C ALA A 183 -17.74 -19.94 2.28
N LYS A 184 -16.49 -20.44 2.27
CA LYS A 184 -16.18 -21.83 1.92
C LYS A 184 -15.61 -22.56 3.14
N ASN A 185 -16.22 -23.65 3.53
CA ASN A 185 -15.79 -24.48 4.65
C ASN A 185 -14.82 -25.58 4.19
N PHE A 186 -13.95 -26.02 5.12
CA PHE A 186 -12.93 -27.04 4.91
C PHE A 186 -12.88 -28.00 6.09
N ASP A 187 -12.31 -29.19 5.86
CA ASP A 187 -12.19 -30.21 6.90
C ASP A 187 -11.08 -29.91 7.91
N SER A 188 -10.07 -29.13 7.49
CA SER A 188 -8.95 -28.76 8.36
C SER A 188 -8.44 -27.35 8.11
N ILE A 189 -7.84 -26.76 9.15
CA ILE A 189 -7.18 -25.44 9.02
C ILE A 189 -5.95 -25.51 8.09
N SER A 190 -5.32 -26.65 7.95
CA SER A 190 -4.20 -26.83 7.01
C SER A 190 -4.65 -26.64 5.56
N GLN A 191 -5.80 -27.21 5.17
CA GLN A 191 -6.39 -26.98 3.85
C GLN A 191 -6.78 -25.51 3.64
N VAL A 192 -7.33 -24.86 4.67
CA VAL A 192 -7.63 -23.42 4.65
C VAL A 192 -6.36 -22.59 4.37
N LEU A 193 -5.27 -22.87 5.09
CA LEU A 193 -4.02 -22.15 4.92
C LEU A 193 -3.44 -22.36 3.52
N GLU A 194 -3.43 -23.58 3.02
CA GLU A 194 -2.95 -23.90 1.67
C GLU A 194 -3.74 -23.15 0.60
N GLU A 195 -5.06 -23.27 0.61
CA GLU A 195 -5.95 -22.61 -0.37
C GLU A 195 -5.89 -21.09 -0.28
N TYR A 196 -5.95 -20.53 0.95
CA TYR A 196 -5.92 -19.09 1.17
C TYR A 196 -4.63 -18.46 0.64
N TYR A 197 -3.47 -18.99 1.02
CA TYR A 197 -2.19 -18.41 0.61
C TYR A 197 -1.85 -18.67 -0.85
N ALA A 198 -2.23 -19.83 -1.41
CA ALA A 198 -2.10 -20.08 -2.84
C ALA A 198 -2.91 -19.05 -3.65
N SER A 199 -4.17 -18.87 -3.32
CA SER A 199 -5.06 -17.92 -3.99
C SER A 199 -4.59 -16.47 -3.78
N LYS A 200 -4.28 -16.07 -2.55
CA LYS A 200 -3.84 -14.71 -2.21
C LYS A 200 -2.56 -14.30 -2.93
N ASN A 201 -1.61 -15.21 -3.09
CA ASN A 201 -0.38 -14.97 -3.84
C ASN A 201 -0.66 -14.61 -5.31
N VAL A 202 -1.61 -15.28 -5.96
CA VAL A 202 -2.03 -14.97 -7.32
C VAL A 202 -2.60 -13.56 -7.40
N TYR A 203 -3.55 -13.22 -6.52
CA TYR A 203 -4.18 -11.89 -6.48
C TYR A 203 -3.18 -10.77 -6.16
N THR A 204 -2.26 -11.02 -5.23
CA THR A 204 -1.20 -10.06 -4.89
C THR A 204 -0.29 -9.78 -6.09
N ARG A 205 0.11 -10.82 -6.83
CA ARG A 205 0.92 -10.67 -8.05
C ARG A 205 0.18 -9.91 -9.16
N ILE A 206 -1.12 -10.22 -9.37
CA ILE A 206 -1.95 -9.51 -10.35
C ILE A 206 -2.06 -8.04 -9.97
N ARG A 207 -2.34 -7.72 -8.71
CA ARG A 207 -2.45 -6.35 -8.21
C ARG A 207 -1.15 -5.58 -8.37
N GLN A 208 -0.02 -6.18 -8.01
CA GLN A 208 1.30 -5.56 -8.14
C GLN A 208 1.66 -5.26 -9.60
N LYS A 209 1.47 -6.24 -10.50
CA LYS A 209 1.66 -6.03 -11.95
C LYS A 209 0.74 -4.94 -12.52
N SER A 210 -0.52 -4.88 -12.05
CA SER A 210 -1.48 -3.85 -12.47
C SER A 210 -1.04 -2.45 -12.02
N VAL A 211 -0.49 -2.31 -10.83
CA VAL A 211 0.07 -1.03 -10.32
C VAL A 211 1.25 -0.58 -11.17
N ASP A 212 2.19 -1.49 -11.48
CA ASP A 212 3.36 -1.20 -12.29
C ASP A 212 2.97 -0.76 -13.70
N LEU A 213 2.03 -1.49 -14.34
CA LEU A 213 1.51 -1.13 -15.66
C LEU A 213 0.81 0.22 -15.66
N ARG A 214 -0.04 0.51 -14.67
CA ARG A 214 -0.69 1.82 -14.52
C ARG A 214 0.33 2.94 -14.37
N LYS A 215 1.39 2.73 -13.59
CA LYS A 215 2.47 3.70 -13.40
C LYS A 215 3.20 3.99 -14.72
N ILE A 216 3.51 2.95 -15.50
CA ILE A 216 4.17 3.09 -16.81
C ILE A 216 3.28 3.90 -17.76
N VAL A 217 1.99 3.52 -17.87
CA VAL A 217 1.02 4.20 -18.76
C VAL A 217 0.80 5.64 -18.33
N SER A 218 0.59 5.89 -17.03
CA SER A 218 0.42 7.25 -16.50
C SER A 218 1.63 8.13 -16.77
N THR A 219 2.85 7.60 -16.55
CA THR A 219 4.10 8.34 -16.82
C THR A 219 4.25 8.69 -18.31
N ALA A 220 3.92 7.75 -19.20
CA ALA A 220 3.96 7.98 -20.64
C ALA A 220 2.91 9.02 -21.07
N LEU A 221 1.70 8.93 -20.53
CA LEU A 221 0.61 9.88 -20.80
C LEU A 221 0.97 11.30 -20.34
N ASP A 222 1.50 11.44 -19.12
CA ASP A 222 1.91 12.75 -18.58
C ASP A 222 3.05 13.38 -19.41
N ARG A 223 4.00 12.56 -19.87
CA ARG A 223 5.08 12.99 -20.76
C ARG A 223 4.52 13.51 -22.08
N ASN A 224 3.63 12.75 -22.71
CA ASN A 224 3.02 13.14 -24.00
C ASN A 224 2.14 14.37 -23.85
N ARG A 225 1.35 14.47 -22.76
CA ARG A 225 0.53 15.66 -22.46
C ARG A 225 1.37 16.93 -22.32
N LYS A 226 2.49 16.88 -21.60
CA LYS A 226 3.43 18.00 -21.48
C LYS A 226 4.07 18.37 -22.80
N LYS A 227 4.47 17.37 -23.59
CA LYS A 227 5.02 17.57 -24.94
C LYS A 227 4.01 18.26 -25.85
N TYR A 228 2.76 17.78 -25.89
CA TYR A 228 1.67 18.37 -26.66
C TYR A 228 1.39 19.83 -26.28
N GLN A 229 1.29 20.14 -24.99
CA GLN A 229 1.09 21.51 -24.52
C GLN A 229 2.22 22.47 -24.94
N LEU A 230 3.47 21.98 -24.91
CA LEU A 230 4.61 22.77 -25.38
C LEU A 230 4.54 23.03 -26.89
N GLN A 231 4.20 22.01 -27.67
CA GLN A 231 4.02 22.10 -29.12
C GLN A 231 2.89 23.07 -29.49
N GLU A 232 1.74 22.98 -28.81
CA GLU A 232 0.62 23.91 -28.98
C GLU A 232 1.01 25.35 -28.73
N LYS A 233 1.75 25.60 -27.63
CA LYS A 233 2.26 26.94 -27.32
C LYS A 233 3.21 27.46 -28.40
N GLN A 234 4.14 26.62 -28.87
CA GLN A 234 5.06 26.97 -29.94
C GLN A 234 4.32 27.22 -31.26
N LEU A 235 3.26 26.44 -31.55
CA LEU A 235 2.44 26.62 -32.74
C LEU A 235 1.74 28.01 -32.74
N LYS A 236 1.14 28.40 -31.60
CA LYS A 236 0.56 29.76 -31.42
C LYS A 236 1.58 30.87 -31.64
N ASP A 237 2.83 30.68 -31.19
CA ASP A 237 3.89 31.69 -31.43
C ASP A 237 4.24 31.82 -32.92
N THR A 238 4.02 30.78 -33.73
CA THR A 238 4.25 30.84 -35.19
C THR A 238 3.13 31.55 -35.95
N GLU A 239 1.93 31.78 -35.37
CA GLU A 239 0.85 32.52 -35.97
C GLU A 239 1.23 33.98 -36.25
N LYS A 240 2.19 34.51 -35.49
CA LYS A 240 2.73 35.87 -35.68
C LYS A 240 3.58 36.01 -36.94
N ARG A 241 3.80 34.95 -37.72
CA ARG A 241 4.64 34.94 -38.94
C ARG A 241 4.18 35.96 -39.99
N ASP A 242 2.84 36.05 -40.20
CA ASP A 242 2.28 36.90 -41.22
C ASP A 242 2.57 38.40 -40.99
N LYS A 243 2.68 38.80 -39.72
CA LYS A 243 3.15 40.14 -39.34
C LYS A 243 4.53 40.47 -39.92
N TYR A 244 5.45 39.49 -39.88
CA TYR A 244 6.81 39.71 -40.39
C TYR A 244 6.87 39.74 -41.89
N LYS A 245 5.97 38.98 -42.60
CA LYS A 245 5.79 39.08 -44.05
C LYS A 245 5.38 40.49 -44.41
N VAL A 246 4.30 41.01 -43.79
CA VAL A 246 3.78 42.36 -44.04
C VAL A 246 4.85 43.42 -43.74
N TYR A 247 5.62 43.30 -42.68
CA TYR A 247 6.71 44.21 -42.38
C TYR A 247 7.79 44.22 -43.48
N GLY A 248 8.20 43.06 -43.96
CA GLY A 248 9.17 42.95 -45.06
C GLY A 248 8.67 43.59 -46.34
N GLU A 249 7.39 43.35 -46.72
CA GLU A 249 6.75 43.93 -47.92
C GLU A 249 6.62 45.43 -47.82
N LEU A 250 6.21 45.96 -46.68
CA LEU A 250 6.06 47.42 -46.47
C LEU A 250 7.42 48.14 -46.46
N ILE A 251 8.47 47.57 -45.86
CA ILE A 251 9.82 48.10 -45.93
C ILE A 251 10.33 48.08 -47.38
N HIS A 252 10.03 47.04 -48.16
CA HIS A 252 10.43 46.95 -49.54
C HIS A 252 9.71 48.00 -50.41
N THR A 253 8.44 48.35 -50.08
CA THR A 253 7.62 49.31 -50.82
C THR A 253 7.94 50.77 -50.48
N TYR A 254 8.11 51.07 -49.18
CA TYR A 254 8.25 52.45 -48.69
C TYR A 254 9.70 52.78 -48.21
N GLY A 255 10.61 51.80 -48.29
CA GLY A 255 11.95 51.94 -47.68
C GLY A 255 12.96 52.83 -48.43
N TYR A 256 12.66 53.22 -49.67
CA TYR A 256 13.66 54.05 -50.42
C TYR A 256 13.76 55.50 -49.96
N GLY A 257 12.90 55.95 -49.09
CA GLY A 257 12.99 57.27 -48.45
C GLY A 257 13.58 57.23 -47.04
N LEU A 258 14.09 56.10 -46.60
CA LEU A 258 14.67 55.96 -45.28
C LEU A 258 16.08 56.53 -45.19
N GLU A 259 16.33 57.37 -44.17
CA GLU A 259 17.68 57.88 -43.86
C GLU A 259 18.54 56.76 -43.27
N GLU A 260 19.84 56.80 -43.47
CA GLU A 260 20.78 55.89 -42.84
C GLU A 260 20.68 55.97 -41.30
N GLY A 261 20.54 54.80 -40.61
CA GLY A 261 20.40 54.72 -39.17
C GLY A 261 18.98 54.90 -38.64
N ALA A 262 17.96 54.89 -39.47
CA ALA A 262 16.56 54.97 -39.06
C ALA A 262 16.18 53.76 -38.16
N LYS A 263 15.53 54.06 -37.04
CA LYS A 263 15.11 53.03 -36.05
C LYS A 263 13.65 52.54 -36.22
N LYS A 264 12.85 53.25 -37.03
CA LYS A 264 11.47 52.96 -37.26
C LYS A 264 11.03 53.45 -38.67
N LEU A 265 10.06 52.75 -39.26
CA LEU A 265 9.35 53.17 -40.46
C LEU A 265 7.85 53.25 -40.12
N GLU A 266 7.24 54.37 -40.41
CA GLU A 266 5.80 54.55 -40.37
C GLU A 266 5.26 54.37 -41.79
N ALA A 267 4.42 53.36 -42.02
CA ALA A 267 3.90 53.00 -43.31
C ALA A 267 2.40 52.63 -43.25
N LEU A 268 1.69 52.96 -44.31
CA LEU A 268 0.32 52.51 -44.44
C LEU A 268 0.30 51.02 -44.78
N ASN A 269 -0.31 50.20 -43.90
CA ASN A 269 -0.56 48.81 -44.16
C ASN A 269 -1.73 48.69 -45.17
N TYR A 270 -1.42 48.41 -46.40
CA TYR A 270 -2.41 48.34 -47.47
C TYR A 270 -3.36 47.11 -47.36
N TYR A 271 -3.08 46.17 -46.44
CA TYR A 271 -3.98 45.07 -46.14
C TYR A 271 -5.10 45.44 -45.18
N THR A 272 -4.80 46.32 -44.18
CA THR A 272 -5.75 46.74 -43.13
C THR A 272 -6.17 48.19 -43.24
N ASN A 273 -5.53 48.96 -44.14
CA ASN A 273 -5.69 50.40 -44.32
C ASN A 273 -5.40 51.22 -43.05
N GLU A 274 -4.48 50.73 -42.19
CA GLU A 274 -4.07 51.36 -40.95
C GLU A 274 -2.59 51.78 -41.02
N MET A 275 -2.24 52.90 -40.38
CA MET A 275 -0.83 53.27 -40.19
C MET A 275 -0.18 52.39 -39.16
N ILE A 276 0.93 51.76 -39.52
CA ILE A 276 1.69 50.90 -38.60
C ILE A 276 3.14 51.39 -38.48
N THR A 277 3.73 51.22 -37.28
CA THR A 277 5.13 51.50 -37.03
C THR A 277 5.95 50.22 -37.04
N ILE A 278 6.89 50.12 -37.95
CA ILE A 278 7.76 48.95 -38.13
C ILE A 278 9.12 49.29 -37.51
N PRO A 279 9.58 48.52 -36.51
CA PRO A 279 10.93 48.70 -35.94
C PRO A 279 12.00 48.27 -36.95
N LEU A 280 13.05 49.08 -37.06
CA LEU A 280 14.18 48.84 -37.94
C LEU A 280 15.47 48.68 -37.15
N ASP A 281 16.37 47.89 -37.72
CA ASP A 281 17.76 47.81 -37.25
C ASP A 281 18.55 48.92 -37.89
N SER A 282 19.06 49.84 -37.08
CA SER A 282 19.80 51.02 -37.51
C SER A 282 21.18 50.72 -38.17
N GLN A 283 21.63 49.46 -38.05
CA GLN A 283 22.88 49.00 -38.70
C GLN A 283 22.66 48.45 -40.11
N LEU A 284 21.39 48.27 -40.51
CA LEU A 284 21.02 47.76 -41.81
C LEU A 284 20.32 48.80 -42.65
N ASP A 285 20.56 48.77 -43.96
CA ASP A 285 19.78 49.53 -44.93
C ASP A 285 18.33 49.01 -45.07
N ALA A 286 17.50 49.66 -45.84
CA ALA A 286 16.12 49.28 -46.06
C ALA A 286 16.01 47.82 -46.60
N LYS A 287 16.89 47.44 -47.54
CA LYS A 287 16.90 46.10 -48.14
C LYS A 287 17.32 45.05 -47.11
N GLY A 288 18.34 45.32 -46.27
CA GLY A 288 18.78 44.44 -45.21
C GLY A 288 17.72 44.21 -44.13
N ASN A 289 17.00 45.30 -43.73
CA ASN A 289 15.87 45.20 -42.82
C ASN A 289 14.70 44.38 -43.42
N ALA A 290 14.32 44.57 -44.66
CA ALA A 290 13.31 43.79 -45.32
C ALA A 290 13.71 42.30 -45.37
N GLN A 291 14.96 42.00 -45.73
CA GLN A 291 15.47 40.63 -45.79
C GLN A 291 15.42 39.98 -44.42
N LYS A 292 15.80 40.69 -43.36
CA LYS A 292 15.74 40.18 -41.96
C LYS A 292 14.34 39.78 -41.56
N TYR A 293 13.32 40.52 -41.93
CA TYR A 293 11.91 40.19 -41.70
C TYR A 293 11.43 39.02 -42.53
N PHE A 294 11.81 38.89 -43.80
CA PHE A 294 11.50 37.76 -44.65
C PHE A 294 12.18 36.48 -44.14
N ASP A 295 13.42 36.52 -43.68
CA ASP A 295 14.12 35.38 -43.09
C ASP A 295 13.40 34.89 -41.83
N ARG A 296 12.93 35.84 -41.01
CA ARG A 296 12.15 35.52 -39.80
C ARG A 296 10.80 34.88 -40.15
N TYR A 297 10.11 35.41 -41.13
CA TYR A 297 8.89 34.81 -41.68
C TYR A 297 9.13 33.35 -42.19
N ASN A 298 10.14 33.15 -42.99
CA ASN A 298 10.48 31.85 -43.57
C ASN A 298 10.86 30.85 -42.46
N LYS A 299 11.59 31.25 -41.46
CA LYS A 299 11.92 30.44 -40.29
C LYS A 299 10.66 29.99 -39.56
N LEU A 300 9.77 30.93 -39.25
CA LEU A 300 8.51 30.62 -38.55
C LEU A 300 7.58 29.76 -39.38
N LYS A 301 7.53 29.94 -40.71
CA LYS A 301 6.75 29.12 -41.63
C LYS A 301 7.22 27.66 -41.60
N ARG A 302 8.54 27.43 -41.73
CA ARG A 302 9.10 26.04 -41.62
C ARG A 302 8.84 25.43 -40.25
N THR A 303 8.95 26.22 -39.18
CA THR A 303 8.64 25.75 -37.83
C THR A 303 7.18 25.39 -37.67
N TYR A 304 6.27 26.17 -38.25
CA TYR A 304 4.82 25.88 -38.27
C TYR A 304 4.52 24.54 -38.96
N GLU A 305 5.05 24.34 -40.16
CA GLU A 305 4.83 23.11 -40.95
C GLU A 305 5.37 21.88 -40.21
N ALA A 306 6.56 21.97 -39.61
CA ALA A 306 7.16 20.89 -38.83
C ALA A 306 6.37 20.59 -37.55
N LEU A 307 5.94 21.63 -36.81
CA LEU A 307 5.19 21.48 -35.56
C LEU A 307 3.78 20.91 -35.81
N THR A 308 3.10 21.36 -36.88
CA THR A 308 1.78 20.81 -37.23
C THR A 308 1.85 19.30 -37.39
N LYS A 309 2.79 18.83 -38.21
CA LYS A 309 3.00 17.38 -38.39
C LYS A 309 3.36 16.67 -37.09
N LEU A 310 4.26 17.24 -36.29
CA LEU A 310 4.69 16.63 -35.04
C LEU A 310 3.58 16.60 -33.97
N THR A 311 2.66 17.57 -34.00
CA THR A 311 1.51 17.63 -33.08
C THR A 311 0.45 16.59 -33.45
N GLU A 312 0.27 16.30 -34.73
CA GLU A 312 -0.60 15.20 -35.21
C GLU A 312 -0.06 13.82 -34.80
N GLU A 313 1.24 13.64 -34.74
CA GLU A 313 1.90 12.38 -34.34
C GLU A 313 1.95 12.18 -32.81
N THR A 314 1.73 13.22 -32.01
CA THR A 314 1.83 13.17 -30.55
C THR A 314 0.50 12.86 -29.87
#